data_fc5b6ca46aec825241091239d5d9b224
#
_entry.id   fc5b6ca46aec825241091239d5d9b224
#
_cell.length_a   1.000
_cell.length_b   1.000
_cell.length_c   1.000
_cell.angle_alpha   90.00
_cell.angle_beta   90.00
_cell.angle_gamma   90.00
#
_symmetry.space_group_name_H-M   'P 1'
#
loop_
_entity.id
_entity.type
_entity.pdbx_description
1 polymer ?
#
loop_
_entity_poly.entity_id
_entity_poly.type
_entity_poly.pdbx_seq_one_letter_code
_entity_poly.pdbx_strand_id
1 'polypeptide(L)'
;MKIRFASVNEQKIRDAGEFLAQRGIEIINFPVRIVETQTEDLHQLVSDKLLDAFKLIGKPVFVEHSGLFISSLNGFPGGLTQTFWDRLHAVRFSELIGSLDDPSAVARTLIGYCDGRKRHFFEG
;
A
#
# COMPACT_ATOMS: atom_id res chain seq x y z
N MET A 1 -20.92 5.77 9.92
CA MET A 1 -19.89 4.72 10.18
C MET A 1 -18.52 5.35 10.08
N LYS A 2 -17.65 5.01 10.98
CA LYS A 2 -16.26 5.52 11.01
C LYS A 2 -15.29 4.37 10.87
N ILE A 3 -14.23 4.56 10.07
CA ILE A 3 -13.18 3.56 9.89
C ILE A 3 -11.81 4.22 10.06
N ARG A 4 -10.87 3.52 10.68
CA ARG A 4 -9.53 4.02 10.94
C ARG A 4 -8.60 3.64 9.80
N PHE A 5 -7.83 4.62 9.34
CA PHE A 5 -6.81 4.43 8.31
C PHE A 5 -5.44 4.83 8.86
N ALA A 6 -4.53 3.89 8.91
CA ALA A 6 -3.15 4.13 9.33
C ALA A 6 -2.29 4.47 8.11
N SER A 7 -2.07 5.76 7.88
CA SER A 7 -1.27 6.24 6.75
C SER A 7 -0.68 7.61 7.05
N VAL A 8 0.50 7.88 6.50
CA VAL A 8 1.13 9.20 6.49
C VAL A 8 1.10 9.85 5.10
N ASN A 9 0.58 9.14 4.11
CA ASN A 9 0.48 9.62 2.73
C ASN A 9 -0.79 10.47 2.56
N GLU A 10 -0.62 11.79 2.49
CA GLU A 10 -1.73 12.74 2.42
C GLU A 10 -2.64 12.53 1.20
N GLN A 11 -2.06 12.17 0.05
CA GLN A 11 -2.85 11.92 -1.16
C GLN A 11 -3.74 10.70 -0.99
N LYS A 12 -3.20 9.62 -0.44
CA LYS A 12 -3.96 8.39 -0.18
C LYS A 12 -5.07 8.62 0.84
N ILE A 13 -4.79 9.40 1.88
CA ILE A 13 -5.78 9.76 2.89
C ILE A 13 -6.92 10.55 2.27
N ARG A 14 -6.60 11.51 1.42
CA ARG A 14 -7.59 12.34 0.72
C ARG A 14 -8.45 11.49 -0.22
N ASP A 15 -7.82 10.70 -1.08
CA ASP A 15 -8.52 9.87 -2.06
C ASP A 15 -9.45 8.86 -1.39
N ALA A 16 -8.96 8.17 -0.37
CA ALA A 16 -9.76 7.23 0.40
C ALA A 16 -10.91 7.94 1.12
N GLY A 17 -10.64 9.11 1.70
CA GLY A 17 -11.65 9.93 2.39
C GLY A 17 -12.79 10.35 1.47
N GLU A 18 -12.46 10.86 0.29
CA GLU A 18 -13.46 11.29 -0.70
C GLU A 18 -14.29 10.12 -1.21
N PHE A 19 -13.63 9.00 -1.51
CA PHE A 19 -14.30 7.80 -2.00
C PHE A 19 -15.27 7.21 -0.98
N LEU A 20 -14.86 7.12 0.27
CA LEU A 20 -15.66 6.54 1.34
C LEU A 20 -16.76 7.47 1.83
N ALA A 21 -16.54 8.80 1.79
CA ALA A 21 -17.56 9.78 2.15
C ALA A 21 -18.81 9.69 1.28
N GLN A 22 -18.62 9.38 -0.01
CA GLN A 22 -19.74 9.15 -0.94
C GLN A 22 -20.63 7.96 -0.53
N ARG A 23 -20.15 7.12 0.35
CA ARG A 23 -20.82 5.93 0.87
C ARG A 23 -21.22 6.06 2.33
N GLY A 24 -21.16 7.29 2.86
CA GLY A 24 -21.53 7.56 4.25
C GLY A 24 -20.50 7.06 5.26
N ILE A 25 -19.26 6.80 4.84
CA ILE A 25 -18.18 6.33 5.70
C ILE A 25 -17.17 7.44 5.90
N GLU A 26 -16.90 7.79 7.14
CA GLU A 26 -15.91 8.78 7.54
C GLU A 26 -14.60 8.08 7.91
N ILE A 27 -13.48 8.58 7.37
CA ILE A 27 -12.16 8.12 7.76
C ILE A 27 -11.67 8.88 8.99
N ILE A 28 -11.17 8.13 9.97
CA ILE A 28 -10.35 8.66 11.05
C ILE A 28 -8.91 8.33 10.71
N ASN A 29 -8.11 9.34 10.38
CA ASN A 29 -6.72 9.12 10.03
C ASN A 29 -5.85 9.00 11.28
N PHE A 30 -5.00 7.97 11.28
CA PHE A 30 -3.91 7.81 12.23
C PHE A 30 -2.59 7.99 11.47
N PRO A 31 -1.93 9.14 11.57
CA PRO A 31 -0.68 9.43 10.85
C PRO A 31 0.50 8.77 11.56
N VAL A 32 0.43 7.46 11.71
CA VAL A 32 1.50 6.66 12.32
C VAL A 32 2.38 6.10 11.22
N ARG A 33 3.67 6.40 11.32
CA ARG A 33 4.65 5.79 10.43
C ARG A 33 4.98 4.39 10.91
N ILE A 34 4.63 3.40 10.11
CA ILE A 34 4.93 2.00 10.36
C ILE A 34 6.12 1.62 9.52
N VAL A 35 7.13 1.01 10.15
CA VAL A 35 8.28 0.46 9.42
C VAL A 35 7.79 -0.70 8.58
N GLU A 36 7.97 -0.61 7.26
CA GLU A 36 7.50 -1.63 6.33
C GLU A 36 8.53 -2.73 6.18
N THR A 37 8.08 -3.98 6.22
CA THR A 37 8.90 -5.14 5.89
C THR A 37 9.43 -5.00 4.47
N GLN A 38 10.74 -5.10 4.29
CA GLN A 38 11.37 -5.01 2.98
C GLN A 38 11.30 -6.37 2.29
N THR A 39 10.26 -6.55 1.51
CA THR A 39 9.98 -7.78 0.75
C THR A 39 9.31 -7.44 -0.58
N GLU A 40 9.58 -8.22 -1.61
CA GLU A 40 8.87 -8.12 -2.87
C GLU A 40 7.43 -8.69 -2.79
N ASP A 41 7.15 -9.49 -1.75
CA ASP A 41 5.82 -10.05 -1.51
C ASP A 41 4.90 -8.99 -0.90
N LEU A 42 4.00 -8.46 -1.73
CA LEU A 42 3.05 -7.41 -1.34
C LEU A 42 2.12 -7.87 -0.21
N HIS A 43 1.67 -9.12 -0.24
CA HIS A 43 0.78 -9.65 0.78
C HIS A 43 1.47 -9.71 2.15
N GLN A 44 2.71 -10.19 2.19
CA GLN A 44 3.47 -10.23 3.44
C GLN A 44 3.70 -8.83 4.00
N LEU A 45 4.07 -7.87 3.13
CA LEU A 45 4.27 -6.48 3.53
C LEU A 45 3.00 -5.91 4.18
N VAL A 46 1.86 -6.06 3.54
CA VAL A 46 0.59 -5.52 4.03
C VAL A 46 0.13 -6.26 5.29
N SER A 47 0.33 -7.57 5.36
CA SER A 47 -0.01 -8.37 6.55
C SER A 47 0.78 -7.91 7.78
N ASP A 48 2.08 -7.71 7.64
CA ASP A 48 2.94 -7.22 8.71
C ASP A 48 2.57 -5.79 9.12
N LYS A 49 2.36 -4.93 8.14
CA LYS A 49 1.95 -3.54 8.34
C LYS A 49 0.62 -3.43 9.09
N LEU A 50 -0.34 -4.26 8.73
CA LEU A 50 -1.64 -4.32 9.38
C LEU A 50 -1.52 -4.76 10.85
N LEU A 51 -0.72 -5.76 11.11
CA LEU A 51 -0.49 -6.25 12.46
C LEU A 51 0.16 -5.17 13.34
N ASP A 52 1.16 -4.49 12.82
CA ASP A 52 1.85 -3.41 13.54
C ASP A 52 0.90 -2.22 13.78
N ALA A 53 0.09 -1.85 12.79
CA ALA A 53 -0.92 -0.81 12.95
C ALA A 53 -1.94 -1.17 14.04
N PHE A 54 -2.42 -2.40 14.04
CA PHE A 54 -3.37 -2.84 15.04
C PHE A 54 -2.76 -2.87 16.45
N LYS A 55 -1.51 -3.28 16.59
CA LYS A 55 -0.80 -3.25 17.89
C LYS A 55 -0.68 -1.84 18.45
N LEU A 56 -0.45 -0.85 17.58
CA LEU A 56 -0.31 0.54 17.99
C LEU A 56 -1.65 1.21 18.33
N ILE A 57 -2.69 0.89 17.57
CA ILE A 57 -3.98 1.56 17.66
C ILE A 57 -4.96 0.83 18.58
N GLY A 58 -4.90 -0.49 18.62
CA GLY A 58 -5.74 -1.33 19.49
C GLY A 58 -7.23 -1.35 19.12
N LYS A 59 -7.57 -0.89 17.90
CA LYS A 59 -8.94 -0.79 17.39
C LYS A 59 -8.98 -1.17 15.92
N PRO A 60 -10.15 -1.52 15.37
CA PRO A 60 -10.28 -1.83 13.95
C PRO A 60 -9.64 -0.76 13.06
N VAL A 61 -8.81 -1.21 12.14
CA VAL A 61 -7.96 -0.34 11.31
C VAL A 61 -7.70 -1.00 9.97
N PHE A 62 -7.52 -0.20 8.92
CA PHE A 62 -7.00 -0.67 7.66
C PHE A 62 -5.70 0.04 7.28
N VAL A 63 -4.92 -0.66 6.48
CA VAL A 63 -3.69 -0.18 5.84
C VAL A 63 -3.76 -0.51 4.35
N GLU A 64 -2.93 0.14 3.55
CA GLU A 64 -2.82 -0.18 2.13
C GLU A 64 -1.37 -0.04 1.67
N HIS A 65 -1.04 -0.76 0.61
CA HIS A 65 0.22 -0.61 -0.09
C HIS A 65 0.01 -0.93 -1.57
N SER A 66 0.68 -0.16 -2.43
CA SER A 66 0.66 -0.37 -3.87
C SER A 66 2.04 -0.77 -4.35
N GLY A 67 2.09 -1.66 -5.33
CA GLY A 67 3.33 -2.09 -5.95
C GLY A 67 3.19 -2.18 -7.47
N LEU A 68 4.32 -2.06 -8.16
CA LEU A 68 4.44 -2.32 -9.59
C LEU A 68 5.04 -3.70 -9.82
N PHE A 69 4.43 -4.45 -10.71
CA PHE A 69 4.87 -5.79 -11.11
C PHE A 69 5.24 -5.74 -12.58
N ILE A 70 6.55 -5.74 -12.86
CA ILE A 70 7.08 -5.54 -14.21
C ILE A 70 7.29 -6.90 -14.87
N SER A 71 6.70 -7.11 -16.03
CA SER A 71 6.65 -8.42 -16.70
C SER A 71 8.04 -8.97 -17.00
N SER A 72 8.93 -8.17 -17.59
CA SER A 72 10.28 -8.63 -17.94
C SER A 72 11.22 -8.76 -16.75
N LEU A 73 10.79 -8.34 -15.56
CA LEU A 73 11.52 -8.53 -14.30
C LEU A 73 10.85 -9.60 -13.43
N ASN A 74 10.03 -10.46 -14.02
CA ASN A 74 9.31 -11.53 -13.32
C ASN A 74 8.45 -11.03 -12.15
N GLY A 75 7.84 -9.85 -12.32
CA GLY A 75 7.00 -9.23 -11.30
C GLY A 75 7.75 -8.36 -10.28
N PHE A 76 9.07 -8.26 -10.39
CA PHE A 76 9.83 -7.33 -9.54
C PHE A 76 9.57 -5.87 -9.99
N PRO A 77 9.54 -4.87 -9.12
CA PRO A 77 9.90 -4.87 -7.71
C PRO A 77 8.78 -5.22 -6.71
N GLY A 78 7.51 -5.33 -7.12
CA GLY A 78 6.41 -5.73 -6.23
C GLY A 78 6.34 -4.90 -4.96
N GLY A 79 6.42 -5.53 -3.79
CA GLY A 79 6.42 -4.85 -2.51
C GLY A 79 7.58 -3.88 -2.28
N LEU A 80 8.67 -4.00 -3.05
CA LEU A 80 9.85 -3.11 -2.96
C LEU A 80 9.73 -1.85 -3.85
N THR A 81 8.61 -1.62 -4.49
CA THR A 81 8.41 -0.51 -5.43
C THR A 81 8.76 0.85 -4.81
N GLN A 82 8.34 1.11 -3.59
CA GLN A 82 8.62 2.39 -2.92
C GLN A 82 10.13 2.60 -2.72
N THR A 83 10.86 1.55 -2.31
CA THR A 83 12.31 1.60 -2.14
C THR A 83 13.01 1.93 -3.46
N PHE A 84 12.60 1.29 -4.55
CA PHE A 84 13.11 1.59 -5.90
C PHE A 84 12.81 3.03 -6.31
N TRP A 85 11.57 3.46 -6.12
CA TRP A 85 11.15 4.82 -6.46
C TRP A 85 11.93 5.86 -5.69
N ASP A 86 12.12 5.66 -4.39
CA ASP A 86 12.86 6.60 -3.53
C ASP A 86 14.33 6.70 -3.92
N ARG A 87 14.91 5.62 -4.42
CA ARG A 87 16.32 5.59 -4.84
C ARG A 87 16.54 6.14 -6.25
N LEU A 88 15.68 5.78 -7.19
CA LEU A 88 15.87 6.10 -8.60
C LEU A 88 15.22 7.42 -9.00
N HIS A 89 14.16 7.82 -8.32
CA HIS A 89 13.28 8.92 -8.70
C HIS A 89 12.64 8.72 -10.09
N ALA A 90 11.71 9.59 -10.47
CA ALA A 90 10.85 9.38 -11.64
C ALA A 90 11.64 9.21 -12.94
N VAL A 91 12.66 10.05 -13.17
CA VAL A 91 13.40 10.03 -14.45
C VAL A 91 14.18 8.74 -14.62
N ARG A 92 14.98 8.35 -13.63
CA ARG A 92 15.79 7.11 -13.70
C ARG A 92 14.93 5.87 -13.71
N PHE A 93 13.86 5.86 -12.91
CA PHE A 93 12.91 4.75 -12.90
C PHE A 93 12.30 4.55 -14.29
N SER A 94 11.83 5.63 -14.92
CA SER A 94 11.24 5.59 -16.26
C SER A 94 12.24 5.15 -17.33
N GLU A 95 13.49 5.63 -17.26
CA GLU A 95 14.55 5.22 -18.16
C GLU A 95 14.86 3.72 -18.05
N LEU A 96 14.97 3.22 -16.82
CA LEU A 96 15.24 1.80 -16.57
C LEU A 96 14.14 0.92 -17.14
N ILE A 97 12.87 1.22 -16.83
CA ILE A 97 11.73 0.45 -17.31
C ILE A 97 11.57 0.57 -18.83
N GLY A 98 11.73 1.77 -19.36
CA GLY A 98 11.64 2.02 -20.81
C GLY A 98 12.73 1.34 -21.64
N SER A 99 13.86 0.98 -21.03
CA SER A 99 14.95 0.27 -21.71
C SER A 99 14.72 -1.25 -21.81
N LEU A 100 13.70 -1.78 -21.13
CA LEU A 100 13.39 -3.20 -21.16
C LEU A 100 12.70 -3.59 -22.46
N ASP A 101 12.91 -4.83 -22.93
CA ASP A 101 12.27 -5.36 -24.14
C ASP A 101 10.74 -5.36 -24.00
N ASP A 102 10.24 -5.73 -22.83
CA ASP A 102 8.83 -5.64 -22.48
C ASP A 102 8.66 -4.70 -21.26
N PRO A 103 8.30 -3.42 -21.48
CA PRO A 103 8.13 -2.46 -20.40
C PRO A 103 6.76 -2.56 -19.71
N SER A 104 5.94 -3.55 -20.06
CA SER A 104 4.61 -3.69 -19.46
C SER A 104 4.71 -3.96 -17.96
N ALA A 105 3.79 -3.36 -17.21
CA ALA A 105 3.70 -3.50 -15.77
C ALA A 105 2.25 -3.52 -15.32
N VAL A 106 2.00 -4.16 -14.20
CA VAL A 106 0.71 -4.15 -13.50
C VAL A 106 0.89 -3.44 -12.18
N ALA A 107 0.06 -2.43 -11.93
CA ALA A 107 -0.05 -1.81 -10.62
C ALA A 107 -1.09 -2.58 -9.81
N ARG A 108 -0.72 -3.01 -8.61
CA ARG A 108 -1.63 -3.68 -7.68
C ARG A 108 -1.65 -2.94 -6.37
N THR A 109 -2.84 -2.77 -5.82
CA THR A 109 -3.04 -2.23 -4.48
C THR A 109 -3.62 -3.32 -3.60
N LEU A 110 -3.04 -3.53 -2.44
CA LEU A 110 -3.55 -4.45 -1.45
C LEU A 110 -3.97 -3.66 -0.21
N ILE A 111 -5.21 -3.88 0.21
CA ILE A 111 -5.76 -3.32 1.44
C ILE A 111 -5.85 -4.44 2.46
N GLY A 112 -5.34 -4.19 3.66
CA GLY A 112 -5.51 -5.05 4.81
C GLY A 112 -6.40 -4.39 5.85
N TYR A 113 -7.41 -5.10 6.32
CA TYR A 113 -8.32 -4.64 7.37
C TYR A 113 -8.33 -5.63 8.52
N CYS A 114 -8.18 -5.11 9.74
CA CYS A 114 -8.32 -5.89 10.96
C CYS A 114 -9.54 -5.39 11.74
N ASP A 115 -10.50 -6.28 12.01
CA ASP A 115 -11.72 -5.95 12.76
C ASP A 115 -11.54 -6.14 14.27
N GLY A 116 -10.35 -6.51 14.72
CA GLY A 116 -10.03 -6.86 16.11
C GLY A 116 -10.01 -8.36 16.39
N ARG A 117 -10.49 -9.17 15.46
CA ARG A 117 -10.51 -10.63 15.57
C ARG A 117 -9.89 -11.30 14.35
N LYS A 118 -10.24 -10.81 13.15
CA LYS A 118 -9.80 -11.38 11.86
C LYS A 118 -9.16 -10.30 11.01
N ARG A 119 -8.27 -10.74 10.13
CA ARG A 119 -7.67 -9.92 9.10
C ARG A 119 -8.32 -10.25 7.76
N HIS A 120 -8.62 -9.21 7.00
CA HIS A 120 -9.24 -9.31 5.68
C HIS A 120 -8.37 -8.59 4.67
N PHE A 121 -8.20 -9.15 3.49
CA PHE A 121 -7.35 -8.60 2.44
C PHE A 121 -8.15 -8.43 1.15
N PHE A 122 -7.95 -7.29 0.49
CA PHE A 122 -8.64 -6.93 -0.74
C PHE A 122 -7.63 -6.41 -1.74
N GLU A 123 -7.60 -6.99 -2.93
CA GLU A 123 -6.68 -6.62 -4.01
C GLU A 123 -7.41 -5.91 -5.14
N GLY A 124 -6.78 -4.84 -5.67
CA GLY A 124 -7.26 -4.10 -6.83
C GLY A 124 -6.13 -3.60 -7.71
#